data_21501c206ed83ea334388f678b1187df
#
_entry.id   21501c206ed83ea334388f678b1187df
#
_cell.length_a   1.000
_cell.length_b   1.000
_cell.length_c   1.000
_cell.angle_alpha   90.00
_cell.angle_beta   90.00
_cell.angle_gamma   90.00
#
_symmetry.space_group_name_H-M   'P 1'
#
loop_
_entity.id
_entity.type
_entity.pdbx_description
1 polymer ?
#
loop_
_entity_poly.entity_id
_entity_poly.type
_entity_poly.pdbx_seq_one_letter_code
_entity_poly.pdbx_strand_id
1 'polypeptide(L)'
;MNSSRFFTLKEARIGNNCPECYSNDSLELTFKQKLIETKLYKAITDETVCQLRCLNCEVQIFPIRWTNDIERVVDYHKRGLKTKPKSTKLKPIALGLVVFGVIVLIVIVLFALGIL
;
A
#
# COMPACT_ATOMS: atom_id res chain seq x y z
N MET A 1 -8.21 -4.84 15.01
CA MET A 1 -8.57 -5.27 13.66
C MET A 1 -7.49 -4.91 12.67
N ASN A 2 -7.15 -5.85 11.81
CA ASN A 2 -6.21 -5.61 10.72
C ASN A 2 -6.95 -4.96 9.56
N SER A 3 -6.50 -3.79 9.13
CA SER A 3 -7.05 -3.16 7.94
C SER A 3 -5.92 -2.93 6.94
N SER A 4 -6.18 -3.25 5.68
CA SER A 4 -5.27 -2.94 4.60
C SER A 4 -5.83 -1.77 3.80
N ARG A 5 -4.95 -0.84 3.44
CA ARG A 5 -5.30 0.33 2.62
C ARG A 5 -4.30 0.45 1.49
N PHE A 6 -4.74 1.07 0.42
CA PHE A 6 -3.86 1.43 -0.68
C PHE A 6 -3.73 2.95 -0.73
N PHE A 7 -2.52 3.44 -0.84
CA PHE A 7 -2.29 4.86 -1.06
C PHE A 7 -1.73 5.09 -2.46
N THR A 8 -2.13 6.20 -3.07
CA THR A 8 -1.73 6.53 -4.43
C THR A 8 -0.28 7.01 -4.46
N LEU A 9 0.55 6.37 -5.28
CA LEU A 9 1.93 6.77 -5.50
C LEU A 9 2.05 7.74 -6.66
N LYS A 10 1.36 7.44 -7.77
CA LYS A 10 1.47 8.22 -8.99
C LYS A 10 0.21 8.06 -9.81
N GLU A 11 -0.25 9.15 -10.40
CA GLU A 11 -1.31 9.16 -11.40
C GLU A 11 -0.72 9.73 -12.70
N ALA A 12 -1.00 9.06 -13.81
CA ALA A 12 -0.52 9.51 -15.10
C ALA A 12 -1.61 9.29 -16.15
N ARG A 13 -1.80 10.30 -17.01
CA ARG A 13 -2.68 10.15 -18.17
C ARG A 13 -1.85 9.64 -19.33
N ILE A 14 -2.33 8.59 -19.99
CA ILE A 14 -1.64 8.00 -21.14
C ILE A 14 -2.43 8.28 -22.42
N GLY A 15 -1.74 8.45 -23.54
CA GLY A 15 -2.33 8.80 -24.82
C GLY A 15 -2.83 7.62 -25.63
N ASN A 16 -2.90 6.43 -25.03
CA ASN A 16 -3.38 5.24 -25.73
C ASN A 16 -4.90 5.27 -25.90
N ASN A 17 -5.38 4.56 -26.92
CA ASN A 17 -6.81 4.44 -27.14
C ASN A 17 -7.44 3.48 -26.14
N CYS A 18 -8.63 3.83 -25.64
CA CYS A 18 -9.41 2.92 -24.81
C CYS A 18 -9.86 1.72 -25.63
N PRO A 19 -9.64 0.47 -25.16
CA PRO A 19 -10.10 -0.71 -25.89
C PRO A 19 -11.62 -0.89 -25.88
N GLU A 20 -12.34 -0.13 -25.05
CA GLU A 20 -13.80 -0.21 -24.97
C GLU A 20 -14.49 0.85 -25.82
N CYS A 21 -14.08 2.11 -25.71
CA CYS A 21 -14.73 3.23 -26.41
C CYS A 21 -13.84 3.88 -27.48
N TYR A 22 -12.60 3.42 -27.64
CA TYR A 22 -11.64 3.91 -28.64
C TYR A 22 -11.29 5.40 -28.54
N SER A 23 -11.61 6.04 -27.42
CA SER A 23 -11.27 7.46 -27.24
C SER A 23 -9.79 7.64 -26.96
N ASN A 24 -9.25 8.78 -27.42
CA ASN A 24 -7.86 9.19 -27.21
C ASN A 24 -7.74 10.00 -25.93
N ASP A 25 -6.56 9.92 -25.26
CA ASP A 25 -6.22 10.72 -24.06
C ASP A 25 -7.21 10.60 -22.92
N SER A 26 -7.97 9.52 -22.87
CA SER A 26 -8.96 9.31 -21.81
C SER A 26 -8.54 8.27 -20.79
N LEU A 27 -7.39 7.64 -20.97
CA LEU A 27 -6.90 6.63 -20.06
C LEU A 27 -6.08 7.24 -18.92
N GLU A 28 -6.46 6.90 -17.69
CA GLU A 28 -5.74 7.31 -16.47
C GLU A 28 -5.13 6.10 -15.81
N LEU A 29 -3.82 6.15 -15.62
CA LEU A 29 -3.05 5.09 -14.98
C LEU A 29 -2.72 5.52 -13.54
N THR A 30 -3.10 4.69 -12.59
CA THR A 30 -2.88 4.95 -11.16
C THR A 30 -2.07 3.83 -10.54
N PHE A 31 -0.97 4.19 -9.87
CA PHE A 31 -0.16 3.25 -9.09
C PHE A 31 -0.45 3.43 -7.62
N LYS A 32 -0.71 2.34 -6.93
CA LYS A 32 -0.99 2.33 -5.49
C LYS A 32 -0.10 1.34 -4.78
N GLN A 33 0.26 1.66 -3.56
CA GLN A 33 1.06 0.78 -2.69
C GLN A 33 0.23 0.38 -1.48
N LYS A 34 0.36 -0.87 -1.06
CA LYS A 34 -0.42 -1.43 0.05
C LYS A 34 0.16 -0.99 1.39
N LEU A 35 -0.71 -0.56 2.27
CA LEU A 35 -0.42 -0.19 3.65
C LEU A 35 -1.26 -1.07 4.56
N ILE A 36 -0.63 -1.73 5.52
CA ILE A 36 -1.32 -2.52 6.55
C ILE A 36 -1.32 -1.71 7.84
N GLU A 37 -2.49 -1.52 8.42
CA GLU A 37 -2.66 -0.82 9.67
C GLU A 37 -3.39 -1.69 10.67
N THR A 38 -2.79 -1.88 11.85
CA THR A 38 -3.37 -2.61 12.97
C THR A 38 -3.41 -1.72 14.19
N LYS A 39 -4.01 -2.20 15.29
CA LYS A 39 -4.02 -1.46 16.55
C LYS A 39 -2.63 -1.25 17.13
N LEU A 40 -1.70 -2.16 16.84
CA LEU A 40 -0.36 -2.17 17.44
C LEU A 40 0.71 -1.60 16.54
N TYR A 41 0.53 -1.70 15.21
CA TYR A 41 1.55 -1.23 14.28
C TYR A 41 0.96 -0.76 12.97
N LYS A 42 1.79 -0.06 12.21
CA LYS A 42 1.49 0.43 10.88
C LYS A 42 2.65 0.03 9.97
N ALA A 43 2.38 -0.74 8.93
CA ALA A 43 3.40 -1.28 8.05
C ALA A 43 3.15 -0.89 6.60
N ILE A 44 4.21 -0.46 5.91
CA ILE A 44 4.19 -0.22 4.47
C ILE A 44 4.77 -1.47 3.81
N THR A 45 3.99 -2.11 2.93
CA THR A 45 4.45 -3.27 2.19
C THR A 45 5.04 -2.85 0.85
N ASP A 46 5.81 -3.73 0.22
CA ASP A 46 6.35 -3.51 -1.11
C ASP A 46 5.39 -3.90 -2.23
N GLU A 47 4.17 -4.29 -1.89
CA GLU A 47 3.15 -4.67 -2.85
C GLU A 47 2.54 -3.44 -3.52
N THR A 48 2.69 -3.37 -4.84
CA THR A 48 2.12 -2.28 -5.65
C THR A 48 1.05 -2.82 -6.59
N VAL A 49 0.00 -2.01 -6.78
CA VAL A 49 -1.10 -2.31 -7.68
C VAL A 49 -1.19 -1.20 -8.71
N CYS A 50 -1.43 -1.61 -9.95
CA CYS A 50 -1.63 -0.69 -11.06
C CYS A 50 -3.08 -0.78 -11.53
N GLN A 51 -3.75 0.36 -11.66
CA GLN A 51 -5.12 0.45 -12.13
C GLN A 51 -5.18 1.36 -13.35
N LEU A 52 -5.90 0.91 -14.37
CA LEU A 52 -6.14 1.68 -15.57
C LEU A 52 -7.64 1.94 -15.71
N ARG A 53 -8.00 3.20 -15.92
CA ARG A 53 -9.39 3.61 -16.04
C ARG A 53 -9.56 4.54 -17.22
N CYS A 54 -10.67 4.39 -17.95
CA CYS A 54 -11.04 5.32 -19.00
C CYS A 54 -11.92 6.42 -18.40
N LEU A 55 -11.55 7.68 -18.64
CA LEU A 55 -12.32 8.83 -18.17
C LEU A 55 -13.51 9.14 -19.06
N ASN A 56 -13.52 8.66 -20.30
CA ASN A 56 -14.59 8.90 -21.23
C ASN A 56 -15.77 7.94 -21.05
N CYS A 57 -15.53 6.64 -20.99
CA CYS A 57 -16.57 5.63 -20.77
C CYS A 57 -16.68 5.19 -19.30
N GLU A 58 -15.83 5.72 -18.43
CA GLU A 58 -15.81 5.47 -16.98
C GLU A 58 -15.66 4.00 -16.59
N VAL A 59 -15.04 3.20 -17.47
CA VAL A 59 -14.84 1.77 -17.22
C VAL A 59 -13.41 1.53 -16.76
N GLN A 60 -13.25 0.68 -15.74
CA GLN A 60 -11.94 0.21 -15.32
C GLN A 60 -11.46 -0.87 -16.30
N ILE A 61 -10.24 -0.71 -16.82
CA ILE A 61 -9.66 -1.64 -17.77
C ILE A 61 -8.71 -2.57 -17.02
N PHE A 62 -9.07 -3.85 -16.95
CA PHE A 62 -8.26 -4.86 -16.28
C PHE A 62 -7.06 -5.27 -17.14
N PRO A 63 -5.95 -5.74 -16.52
CA PRO A 63 -4.75 -6.11 -17.26
C PRO A 63 -4.95 -7.12 -18.38
N ILE A 64 -5.93 -7.99 -18.26
CA ILE A 64 -6.26 -8.99 -19.28
C ILE A 64 -6.72 -8.35 -20.61
N ARG A 65 -7.25 -7.13 -20.54
CA ARG A 65 -7.74 -6.38 -21.70
C ARG A 65 -6.72 -5.40 -22.25
N TRP A 66 -5.56 -5.30 -21.64
CA TRP A 66 -4.52 -4.38 -22.10
C TRP A 66 -3.96 -4.82 -23.44
N THR A 67 -3.81 -3.84 -24.34
CA THR A 67 -3.08 -4.07 -25.58
C THR A 67 -1.58 -4.05 -25.33
N ASN A 68 -0.79 -4.53 -26.28
CA ASN A 68 0.67 -4.52 -26.18
C ASN A 68 1.22 -3.11 -25.98
N ASP A 69 0.62 -2.12 -26.63
CA ASP A 69 1.00 -0.72 -26.48
C ASP A 69 0.74 -0.21 -25.07
N ILE A 70 -0.40 -0.56 -24.49
CA ILE A 70 -0.73 -0.19 -23.11
C ILE A 70 0.26 -0.82 -22.14
N GLU A 71 0.58 -2.10 -22.32
CA GLU A 71 1.55 -2.79 -21.47
C GLU A 71 2.92 -2.12 -21.50
N ARG A 72 3.37 -1.67 -22.65
CA ARG A 72 4.65 -0.96 -22.79
C ARG A 72 4.64 0.36 -22.03
N VAL A 73 3.57 1.12 -22.13
CA VAL A 73 3.43 2.39 -21.44
C VAL A 73 3.36 2.18 -19.93
N VAL A 74 2.63 1.17 -19.46
CA VAL A 74 2.56 0.80 -18.06
C VAL A 74 3.94 0.41 -17.52
N ASP A 75 4.69 -0.41 -18.24
CA ASP A 75 6.04 -0.79 -17.87
C ASP A 75 6.97 0.41 -17.77
N TYR A 76 6.87 1.34 -18.71
CA TYR A 76 7.64 2.58 -18.68
C TYR A 76 7.40 3.38 -17.41
N HIS A 77 6.14 3.60 -17.08
CA HIS A 77 5.78 4.33 -15.87
C HIS A 77 6.17 3.58 -14.60
N LYS A 78 6.03 2.26 -14.61
CA LYS A 78 6.41 1.41 -13.49
C LYS A 78 7.91 1.48 -13.20
N ARG A 79 8.74 1.52 -14.22
CA ARG A 79 10.20 1.66 -14.06
C ARG A 79 10.60 3.00 -13.46
N GLY A 80 9.87 4.06 -13.78
CA GLY A 80 10.08 5.38 -13.20
C GLY A 80 9.42 5.60 -11.84
N LEU A 81 8.68 4.60 -11.35
CA LEU A 81 7.92 4.73 -10.12
C LEU A 81 8.83 4.58 -8.91
N LYS A 82 8.78 5.58 -8.03
CA LYS A 82 9.50 5.54 -6.75
C LYS A 82 8.54 5.04 -5.67
N THR A 83 8.69 3.77 -5.31
CA THR A 83 7.92 3.20 -4.22
C THR A 83 8.52 3.58 -2.88
N LYS A 84 7.69 3.69 -1.85
CA LYS A 84 8.19 3.88 -0.50
C LYS A 84 8.86 2.59 -0.02
N PRO A 85 9.98 2.69 0.71
CA PRO A 85 10.63 1.51 1.24
C PRO A 85 9.72 0.78 2.23
N LYS A 86 9.84 -0.54 2.26
CA LYS A 86 9.14 -1.37 3.22
C LYS A 86 9.54 -0.96 4.63
N SER A 87 8.57 -0.60 5.45
CA SER A 87 8.83 -0.15 6.82
C SER A 87 7.70 -0.57 7.75
N THR A 88 8.04 -0.77 9.02
CA THR A 88 7.06 -1.08 10.06
C THR A 88 7.27 -0.11 11.21
N LYS A 89 6.20 0.58 11.62
CA LYS A 89 6.23 1.50 12.76
C LYS A 89 5.27 1.00 13.82
N LEU A 90 5.77 0.88 15.05
CA LEU A 90 4.95 0.51 16.20
C LEU A 90 4.18 1.73 16.68
N LYS A 91 2.89 1.53 16.96
CA LYS A 91 2.08 2.59 17.56
C LYS A 91 2.44 2.76 19.04
N PRO A 92 2.23 3.95 19.62
CA PRO A 92 2.54 4.18 21.06
C PRO A 92 1.87 3.19 22.00
N ILE A 93 0.69 2.70 21.64
CA ILE A 93 -0.04 1.72 22.44
C ILE A 93 0.73 0.39 22.56
N ALA A 94 1.41 -0.04 21.50
CA ALA A 94 2.24 -1.24 21.51
C ALA A 94 3.44 -1.07 22.43
N LEU A 95 4.11 0.09 22.39
CA LEU A 95 5.22 0.41 23.27
C LEU A 95 4.76 0.43 24.74
N GLY A 96 3.60 1.01 25.02
CA GLY A 96 3.03 1.03 26.36
C GLY A 96 2.78 -0.36 26.92
N LEU A 97 2.23 -1.25 26.09
CA LEU A 97 1.98 -2.63 26.49
C LEU A 97 3.28 -3.41 26.79
N VAL A 98 4.31 -3.21 26.00
CA VAL A 98 5.61 -3.85 26.21
C VAL A 98 6.24 -3.36 27.53
N VAL A 99 6.26 -2.05 27.73
CA VAL A 99 6.81 -1.45 28.96
C VAL A 99 6.07 -1.94 30.19
N PHE A 100 4.74 -1.94 30.14
CA PHE A 100 3.91 -2.44 31.24
C PHE A 100 4.21 -3.91 31.56
N GLY A 101 4.30 -4.75 30.52
CA GLY A 101 4.63 -6.17 30.71
C GLY A 101 5.98 -6.39 31.37
N VAL A 102 7.00 -5.60 30.96
CA VAL A 102 8.34 -5.68 31.57
C VAL A 102 8.29 -5.28 33.04
N ILE A 103 7.59 -4.21 33.39
CA ILE A 103 7.45 -3.75 34.78
C ILE A 103 6.79 -4.85 35.65
N VAL A 104 5.69 -5.42 35.16
CA VAL A 104 5.00 -6.51 35.87
C VAL A 104 5.92 -7.70 36.08
N LEU A 105 6.68 -8.08 35.06
CA LEU A 105 7.64 -9.17 35.16
C LEU A 105 8.70 -8.91 36.25
N ILE A 106 9.26 -7.71 36.28
CA ILE A 106 10.25 -7.30 37.27
C ILE A 106 9.66 -7.40 38.69
N VAL A 107 8.44 -6.90 38.87
CA VAL A 107 7.77 -6.95 40.19
C VAL A 107 7.56 -8.39 40.65
N ILE A 108 7.13 -9.28 39.73
CA ILE A 108 6.94 -10.69 40.05
C ILE A 108 8.26 -11.34 40.50
N VAL A 109 9.35 -11.07 39.76
CA VAL A 109 10.67 -11.63 40.08
C VAL A 109 11.17 -11.14 41.42
N LEU A 110 11.05 -9.85 41.69
CA LEU A 110 11.44 -9.26 42.99
C LEU A 110 10.64 -9.85 44.14
N PHE A 111 9.36 -10.04 43.95
CA PHE A 111 8.50 -10.68 44.95
C PHE A 111 8.90 -12.14 45.21
N ALA A 112 9.18 -12.89 44.13
CA ALA A 112 9.61 -14.28 44.24
C ALA A 112 10.95 -14.44 44.95
N LEU A 113 11.85 -13.45 44.78
CA LEU A 113 13.14 -13.44 45.46
C LEU A 113 13.07 -12.95 46.93
N GLY A 114 11.88 -12.52 47.37
CA GLY A 114 11.69 -12.04 48.74
C GLY A 114 12.28 -10.68 49.03
N ILE A 115 12.57 -9.86 47.99
CA ILE A 115 13.11 -8.51 48.14
C ILE A 115 12.00 -7.50 48.50
N LEU A 116 10.80 -7.76 48.02
CA LEU A 116 9.62 -6.94 48.29
C LEU A 116 8.67 -7.58 49.28
#